data_c863fd740373efa1b409a9cb393171e7
#
_entry.id   c863fd740373efa1b409a9cb393171e7
#
_cell.length_a   1.000
_cell.length_b   1.000
_cell.length_c   1.000
_cell.angle_alpha   90.00
_cell.angle_beta   90.00
_cell.angle_gamma   90.00
#
_symmetry.space_group_name_H-M   'P 1'
#
loop_
_entity.id
_entity.type
_entity.pdbx_description
1 polymer ?
#
loop_
_entity_poly.entity_id
_entity_poly.type
_entity_poly.pdbx_seq_one_letter_code
_entity_poly.pdbx_strand_id
1 'polypeptide(L)'
;VRVELAGIIKGSGMIAPDMATMLGYIATDAAISPGFLQALLAKANAATFSCITVDGDTSTSDTVLLLATGAAGNPPLITLPKVKRSAAIESWDSPGADAFYAALHQVCRDLAQLVVRDGEGARKLITVRVTGAASDESARTIGLAVANSPLVKTAVAGEDANWGRVVMAVGKAGEPADRDRLSIGFGGVWAARQGQPVAGYDEAPVAAHLKGDEIEIAVDIGIGDGRAQVWTCDLTQGYIAINADYRS
;
A
#
# COMPACT_ATOMS: atom_id res chain seq x y z
N VAL A 1 -16.70 -17.65 -19.73
CA VAL A 1 -16.44 -16.51 -20.62
C VAL A 1 -15.18 -15.82 -20.10
N ARG A 2 -14.28 -15.43 -21.01
CA ARG A 2 -13.11 -14.60 -20.70
C ARG A 2 -13.57 -13.15 -20.54
N VAL A 3 -13.07 -12.47 -19.52
CA VAL A 3 -13.29 -11.05 -19.27
C VAL A 3 -11.92 -10.36 -19.26
N GLU A 4 -11.86 -9.15 -19.77
CA GLU A 4 -10.63 -8.36 -19.81
C GLU A 4 -10.73 -7.15 -18.88
N LEU A 5 -9.60 -6.81 -18.25
CA LEU A 5 -9.42 -5.59 -17.43
C LEU A 5 -8.17 -4.87 -17.93
N ALA A 6 -8.29 -3.56 -18.11
CA ALA A 6 -7.17 -2.69 -18.45
C ALA A 6 -7.25 -1.42 -17.62
N GLY A 7 -6.10 -0.86 -17.25
CA GLY A 7 -6.06 0.38 -16.48
C GLY A 7 -4.88 1.27 -16.87
N ILE A 8 -5.06 2.57 -16.69
CA ILE A 8 -4.03 3.60 -16.80
C ILE A 8 -4.11 4.53 -15.60
N ILE A 9 -2.98 5.11 -15.23
CA ILE A 9 -2.92 6.01 -14.08
C ILE A 9 -1.97 7.19 -14.35
N LYS A 10 -2.26 8.32 -13.73
CA LYS A 10 -1.42 9.54 -13.72
C LYS A 10 -1.33 10.04 -12.28
N GLY A 11 -0.14 10.42 -11.85
CA GLY A 11 0.16 11.03 -10.55
C GLY A 11 1.55 10.66 -10.08
N SER A 12 2.33 11.63 -9.56
CA SER A 12 3.70 11.39 -9.07
C SER A 12 4.07 12.21 -7.83
N GLY A 13 3.35 13.28 -7.52
CA GLY A 13 3.54 14.14 -6.35
C GLY A 13 2.23 14.47 -5.67
N MET A 14 2.27 14.92 -4.40
CA MET A 14 1.11 15.12 -3.53
C MET A 14 0.27 13.84 -3.44
N ILE A 15 0.92 12.74 -3.06
CA ILE A 15 0.32 11.40 -2.97
C ILE A 15 0.32 10.93 -1.51
N ALA A 16 -0.86 10.98 -0.88
CA ALA A 16 -1.15 10.34 0.40
C ALA A 16 -2.60 9.85 0.42
N PRO A 17 -2.92 8.71 1.08
CA PRO A 17 -4.29 8.22 1.14
C PRO A 17 -5.20 9.25 1.80
N ASP A 18 -6.31 9.41 1.21
CA ASP A 18 -7.52 10.18 1.41
C ASP A 18 -7.78 11.26 0.36
N MET A 19 -6.79 11.78 -0.36
CA MET A 19 -6.99 12.58 -1.59
C MET A 19 -5.64 13.10 -2.14
N ALA A 20 -5.25 12.80 -3.38
CA ALA A 20 -4.10 13.37 -4.09
C ALA A 20 -4.42 13.61 -5.57
N THR A 21 -3.64 14.34 -6.34
CA THR A 21 -3.91 14.56 -7.78
C THR A 21 -3.60 13.29 -8.60
N MET A 22 -4.19 12.18 -8.18
CA MET A 22 -4.11 10.89 -8.85
C MET A 22 -5.35 10.67 -9.70
N LEU A 23 -5.16 10.35 -10.97
CA LEU A 23 -6.25 10.04 -11.89
C LEU A 23 -6.07 8.62 -12.41
N GLY A 24 -6.89 7.69 -11.91
CA GLY A 24 -6.91 6.30 -12.32
C GLY A 24 -8.14 5.96 -13.16
N TYR A 25 -7.94 5.30 -14.28
CA TYR A 25 -9.01 4.83 -15.15
C TYR A 25 -8.84 3.35 -15.38
N ILE A 26 -9.88 2.57 -15.04
CA ILE A 26 -9.91 1.12 -15.22
C ILE A 26 -11.14 0.80 -16.06
N ALA A 27 -10.99 -0.01 -17.08
CA ALA A 27 -12.07 -0.45 -17.96
C ALA A 27 -12.14 -1.97 -18.01
N THR A 28 -13.36 -2.49 -18.14
CA THR A 28 -13.62 -3.92 -18.36
C THR A 28 -14.76 -4.13 -19.35
N ASP A 29 -14.72 -5.22 -20.06
CA ASP A 29 -15.82 -5.69 -20.91
C ASP A 29 -16.87 -6.53 -20.15
N ALA A 30 -16.66 -6.77 -18.85
CA ALA A 30 -17.57 -7.56 -18.02
C ALA A 30 -18.97 -6.94 -17.90
N ALA A 31 -20.00 -7.79 -17.85
CA ALA A 31 -21.35 -7.42 -17.45
C ALA A 31 -21.45 -7.43 -15.92
N ILE A 32 -21.52 -6.26 -15.29
CA ILE A 32 -21.59 -6.09 -13.82
C ILE A 32 -22.59 -4.97 -13.50
N SER A 33 -23.41 -5.17 -12.49
CA SER A 33 -24.33 -4.09 -12.04
C SER A 33 -23.55 -2.93 -11.42
N PRO A 34 -23.97 -1.67 -11.60
CA PRO A 34 -23.25 -0.50 -11.11
C PRO A 34 -23.00 -0.54 -9.60
N GLY A 35 -23.96 -0.94 -8.79
CA GLY A 35 -23.79 -1.03 -7.33
C GLY A 35 -22.79 -2.08 -6.91
N PHE A 36 -22.72 -3.22 -7.63
CA PHE A 36 -21.73 -4.26 -7.36
C PHE A 36 -20.34 -3.83 -7.83
N LEU A 37 -20.24 -3.19 -8.99
CA LEU A 37 -19.00 -2.61 -9.50
C LEU A 37 -18.39 -1.61 -8.51
N GLN A 38 -19.22 -0.73 -7.94
CA GLN A 38 -18.80 0.23 -6.92
C GLN A 38 -18.31 -0.48 -5.64
N ALA A 39 -18.96 -1.55 -5.20
CA ALA A 39 -18.53 -2.30 -4.01
C ALA A 39 -17.18 -3.01 -4.24
N LEU A 40 -16.97 -3.58 -5.41
CA LEU A 40 -15.70 -4.21 -5.81
C LEU A 40 -14.57 -3.18 -5.86
N LEU A 41 -14.81 -2.02 -6.48
CA LEU A 41 -13.83 -0.93 -6.54
C LEU A 41 -13.50 -0.40 -5.15
N ALA A 42 -14.49 -0.15 -4.30
CA ALA A 42 -14.26 0.35 -2.94
C ALA A 42 -13.38 -0.60 -2.11
N LYS A 43 -13.63 -1.93 -2.21
CA LYS A 43 -12.81 -2.95 -1.54
C LYS A 43 -11.39 -2.99 -2.10
N ALA A 44 -11.23 -2.93 -3.42
CA ALA A 44 -9.91 -2.93 -4.07
C ALA A 44 -9.13 -1.65 -3.72
N ASN A 45 -9.78 -0.48 -3.76
CA ASN A 45 -9.19 0.81 -3.41
C ASN A 45 -8.65 0.83 -1.98
N ALA A 46 -9.42 0.35 -1.01
CA ALA A 46 -9.01 0.31 0.39
C ALA A 46 -7.74 -0.50 0.64
N ALA A 47 -7.48 -1.53 -0.19
CA ALA A 47 -6.31 -2.41 -0.07
C ALA A 47 -5.15 -2.02 -1.03
N THR A 48 -5.32 -0.99 -1.86
CA THR A 48 -4.33 -0.60 -2.88
C THR A 48 -4.06 0.91 -2.88
N PHE A 49 -4.87 1.72 -3.54
CA PHE A 49 -4.64 3.18 -3.64
C PHE A 49 -4.68 3.88 -2.27
N SER A 50 -5.52 3.43 -1.33
CA SER A 50 -5.52 3.94 0.04
C SER A 50 -4.34 3.42 0.90
N CYS A 51 -3.44 2.63 0.32
CA CYS A 51 -2.25 2.09 0.96
C CYS A 51 -0.95 2.56 0.31
N ILE A 52 -0.97 3.68 -0.44
CA ILE A 52 0.24 4.28 -1.00
C ILE A 52 0.47 5.68 -0.45
N THR A 53 1.72 6.12 -0.45
CA THR A 53 2.11 7.50 -0.19
C THR A 53 3.43 7.82 -0.85
N VAL A 54 3.63 9.06 -1.30
CA VAL A 54 4.91 9.58 -1.80
C VAL A 54 5.50 10.58 -0.80
N ASP A 55 4.77 11.61 -0.45
CA ASP A 55 5.23 12.73 0.38
C ASP A 55 4.37 12.97 1.65
N GLY A 56 3.29 12.24 1.81
CA GLY A 56 2.39 12.37 2.96
C GLY A 56 1.39 13.53 2.83
N ASP A 57 1.44 14.27 1.72
CA ASP A 57 0.53 15.39 1.47
C ASP A 57 -0.70 14.96 0.68
N THR A 58 -1.87 15.34 1.18
CA THR A 58 -3.18 14.94 0.64
C THR A 58 -3.66 15.97 -0.38
N SER A 59 -4.00 15.52 -1.60
CA SER A 59 -4.63 16.37 -2.61
C SER A 59 -6.17 16.37 -2.49
N THR A 60 -6.82 17.32 -3.13
CA THR A 60 -8.27 17.49 -3.15
C THR A 60 -8.95 16.89 -4.38
N SER A 61 -8.21 16.21 -5.28
CA SER A 61 -8.71 15.92 -6.63
C SER A 61 -8.52 14.47 -7.08
N ASP A 62 -8.29 13.52 -6.16
CA ASP A 62 -8.13 12.11 -6.50
C ASP A 62 -9.38 11.51 -7.10
N THR A 63 -9.18 10.78 -8.16
CA THR A 63 -10.28 10.10 -8.84
C THR A 63 -9.82 8.73 -9.35
N VAL A 64 -10.55 7.69 -9.00
CA VAL A 64 -10.45 6.37 -9.61
C VAL A 64 -11.80 6.01 -10.22
N LEU A 65 -11.82 5.81 -11.53
CA LEU A 65 -13.01 5.41 -12.28
C LEU A 65 -12.87 3.96 -12.74
N LEU A 66 -13.92 3.16 -12.52
CA LEU A 66 -14.05 1.81 -13.06
C LEU A 66 -15.28 1.75 -13.97
N LEU A 67 -15.06 1.42 -15.23
CA LEU A 67 -16.06 1.40 -16.30
C LEU A 67 -16.27 -0.03 -16.77
N ALA A 68 -17.52 -0.47 -16.90
CA ALA A 68 -17.88 -1.79 -17.40
C ALA A 68 -18.85 -1.69 -18.59
N THR A 69 -18.51 -2.31 -19.73
CA THR A 69 -19.29 -2.21 -20.96
C THR A 69 -20.32 -3.33 -21.13
N GLY A 70 -20.11 -4.49 -20.50
CA GLY A 70 -20.92 -5.69 -20.68
C GLY A 70 -20.66 -6.43 -21.99
N ALA A 71 -19.67 -6.04 -22.79
CA ALA A 71 -19.42 -6.59 -24.11
C ALA A 71 -18.90 -8.04 -24.10
N ALA A 72 -18.35 -8.52 -22.99
CA ALA A 72 -17.90 -9.91 -22.85
C ALA A 72 -19.04 -10.94 -22.92
N GLY A 73 -20.29 -10.52 -22.67
CA GLY A 73 -21.45 -11.42 -22.71
C GLY A 73 -21.45 -12.50 -21.60
N ASN A 74 -20.74 -12.27 -20.50
CA ASN A 74 -20.80 -13.13 -19.32
C ASN A 74 -22.18 -13.00 -18.64
N PRO A 75 -22.65 -14.01 -17.88
CA PRO A 75 -23.77 -13.84 -16.97
C PRO A 75 -23.52 -12.62 -16.07
N PRO A 76 -24.49 -11.68 -15.96
CA PRO A 76 -24.28 -10.47 -15.18
C PRO A 76 -23.92 -10.75 -13.72
N LEU A 77 -22.87 -10.12 -13.23
CA LEU A 77 -22.52 -10.10 -11.82
C LEU A 77 -23.42 -9.06 -11.12
N ILE A 78 -24.47 -9.48 -10.44
CA ILE A 78 -25.56 -8.61 -9.95
C ILE A 78 -25.75 -8.64 -8.44
N THR A 79 -25.05 -9.54 -7.73
CA THR A 79 -25.31 -9.74 -6.31
C THR A 79 -24.54 -8.71 -5.49
N LEU A 80 -25.26 -7.88 -4.76
CA LEU A 80 -24.69 -7.13 -3.65
C LEU A 80 -24.67 -8.06 -2.44
N PRO A 81 -23.52 -8.28 -1.80
CA PRO A 81 -23.49 -8.95 -0.51
C PRO A 81 -24.38 -8.16 0.45
N LYS A 82 -25.11 -8.85 1.32
CA LYS A 82 -25.85 -8.21 2.42
C LYS A 82 -24.83 -7.67 3.44
N VAL A 83 -24.23 -6.53 3.14
CA VAL A 83 -23.19 -5.93 3.96
C VAL A 83 -23.83 -5.17 5.12
N LYS A 84 -23.60 -5.61 6.34
CA LYS A 84 -23.57 -4.69 7.47
C LYS A 84 -22.34 -3.80 7.28
N ARG A 85 -22.49 -2.49 7.32
CA ARG A 85 -21.49 -1.45 7.03
C ARG A 85 -20.11 -1.58 7.73
N SER A 86 -19.88 -2.61 8.53
CA SER A 86 -18.67 -2.82 9.32
C SER A 86 -18.02 -4.20 9.18
N ALA A 87 -18.50 -5.06 8.27
CA ALA A 87 -17.93 -6.39 8.11
C ALA A 87 -17.06 -6.46 6.86
N ALA A 88 -15.85 -6.97 6.98
CA ALA A 88 -15.02 -7.32 5.83
C ALA A 88 -15.79 -8.31 4.94
N ILE A 89 -15.86 -8.04 3.64
CA ILE A 89 -16.47 -8.95 2.68
C ILE A 89 -15.45 -10.04 2.43
N GLU A 90 -15.71 -11.26 2.89
CA GLU A 90 -14.79 -12.39 2.73
C GLU A 90 -14.98 -13.10 1.38
N SER A 91 -16.22 -13.18 0.86
CA SER A 91 -16.55 -13.79 -0.43
C SER A 91 -17.80 -13.15 -1.05
N TRP A 92 -18.02 -13.44 -2.34
CA TRP A 92 -19.14 -12.90 -3.10
C TRP A 92 -20.07 -14.04 -3.54
N ASP A 93 -21.38 -13.88 -3.35
CA ASP A 93 -22.36 -14.91 -3.71
C ASP A 93 -22.61 -15.04 -5.23
N SER A 94 -21.84 -14.35 -6.06
CA SER A 94 -21.96 -14.37 -7.51
C SER A 94 -20.85 -15.22 -8.13
N PRO A 95 -21.16 -16.26 -8.92
CA PRO A 95 -20.15 -17.06 -9.59
C PRO A 95 -19.21 -16.21 -10.44
N GLY A 96 -17.90 -16.33 -10.23
CA GLY A 96 -16.88 -15.57 -10.94
C GLY A 96 -16.56 -14.20 -10.31
N ALA A 97 -17.30 -13.75 -9.31
CA ALA A 97 -17.04 -12.46 -8.65
C ALA A 97 -15.70 -12.44 -7.92
N ASP A 98 -15.32 -13.54 -7.25
CA ASP A 98 -14.02 -13.63 -6.57
C ASP A 98 -12.87 -13.58 -7.57
N ALA A 99 -12.99 -14.25 -8.71
CA ALA A 99 -11.98 -14.22 -9.77
C ALA A 99 -11.87 -12.81 -10.39
N PHE A 100 -13.01 -12.15 -10.63
CA PHE A 100 -13.02 -10.77 -11.10
C PHE A 100 -12.39 -9.81 -10.08
N TYR A 101 -12.76 -9.94 -8.81
CA TYR A 101 -12.17 -9.12 -7.73
C TYR A 101 -10.66 -9.34 -7.60
N ALA A 102 -10.19 -10.58 -7.69
CA ALA A 102 -8.76 -10.87 -7.65
C ALA A 102 -7.99 -10.18 -8.80
N ALA A 103 -8.56 -10.21 -10.01
CA ALA A 103 -7.98 -9.52 -11.16
C ALA A 103 -8.04 -7.99 -11.01
N LEU A 104 -9.17 -7.44 -10.55
CA LEU A 104 -9.32 -6.01 -10.28
C LEU A 104 -8.34 -5.54 -9.21
N HIS A 105 -8.22 -6.28 -8.11
CA HIS A 105 -7.27 -5.98 -7.04
C HIS A 105 -5.83 -5.99 -7.55
N GLN A 106 -5.47 -6.95 -8.44
CA GLN A 106 -4.14 -6.99 -9.05
C GLN A 106 -3.88 -5.75 -9.90
N VAL A 107 -4.82 -5.37 -10.79
CA VAL A 107 -4.70 -4.16 -11.61
C VAL A 107 -4.57 -2.92 -10.75
N CYS A 108 -5.43 -2.75 -9.73
CA CYS A 108 -5.35 -1.63 -8.80
C CYS A 108 -4.01 -1.57 -8.07
N ARG A 109 -3.48 -2.71 -7.63
CA ARG A 109 -2.18 -2.79 -6.95
C ARG A 109 -1.04 -2.39 -7.88
N ASP A 110 -1.03 -2.90 -9.10
CA ASP A 110 0.02 -2.61 -10.07
C ASP A 110 0.02 -1.12 -10.43
N LEU A 111 -1.16 -0.53 -10.65
CA LEU A 111 -1.31 0.90 -10.88
C LEU A 111 -0.86 1.74 -9.68
N ALA A 112 -1.25 1.36 -8.46
CA ALA A 112 -0.85 2.04 -7.23
C ALA A 112 0.68 2.04 -7.05
N GLN A 113 1.33 0.90 -7.32
CA GLN A 113 2.80 0.81 -7.25
C GLN A 113 3.48 1.61 -8.36
N LEU A 114 2.90 1.71 -9.56
CA LEU A 114 3.43 2.57 -10.63
C LEU A 114 3.47 4.04 -10.20
N VAL A 115 2.43 4.54 -9.51
CA VAL A 115 2.41 5.91 -8.96
C VAL A 115 3.56 6.12 -7.98
N VAL A 116 3.78 5.18 -7.07
CA VAL A 116 4.85 5.28 -6.06
C VAL A 116 6.23 5.22 -6.68
N ARG A 117 6.42 4.35 -7.69
CA ARG A 117 7.70 4.22 -8.42
C ARG A 117 8.05 5.48 -9.20
N ASP A 118 7.03 6.20 -9.71
CA ASP A 118 7.17 7.46 -10.42
C ASP A 118 7.18 8.69 -9.48
N GLY A 119 7.24 8.46 -8.18
CA GLY A 119 7.31 9.53 -7.17
C GLY A 119 8.48 10.48 -7.43
N GLU A 120 8.27 11.77 -7.19
CA GLU A 120 9.26 12.82 -7.45
C GLU A 120 10.58 12.53 -6.76
N GLY A 121 11.65 12.35 -7.53
CA GLY A 121 12.99 12.02 -7.04
C GLY A 121 13.16 10.61 -6.47
N ALA A 122 12.17 9.73 -6.61
CA ALA A 122 12.22 8.36 -6.13
C ALA A 122 13.25 7.51 -6.90
N ARG A 123 13.91 6.60 -6.20
CA ARG A 123 14.81 5.60 -6.76
C ARG A 123 14.44 4.18 -6.35
N LYS A 124 13.71 4.03 -5.25
CA LYS A 124 13.37 2.75 -4.65
C LYS A 124 11.89 2.69 -4.29
N LEU A 125 11.24 1.56 -4.61
CA LEU A 125 9.93 1.22 -4.06
C LEU A 125 10.12 0.58 -2.69
N ILE A 126 9.44 1.11 -1.69
CA ILE A 126 9.44 0.56 -0.33
C ILE A 126 8.09 -0.09 -0.05
N THR A 127 8.10 -1.36 0.29
CA THR A 127 6.94 -2.10 0.79
C THR A 127 7.05 -2.23 2.31
N VAL A 128 6.14 -1.60 3.05
CA VAL A 128 6.01 -1.77 4.50
C VAL A 128 4.93 -2.81 4.76
N ARG A 129 5.31 -3.95 5.30
CA ARG A 129 4.41 -5.03 5.70
C ARG A 129 4.24 -5.03 7.20
N VAL A 130 3.02 -4.76 7.68
CA VAL A 130 2.67 -4.78 9.10
C VAL A 130 1.85 -6.03 9.39
N THR A 131 2.19 -6.74 10.47
CA THR A 131 1.50 -7.91 10.99
C THR A 131 1.34 -7.81 12.50
N GLY A 132 0.45 -8.63 13.07
CA GLY A 132 0.30 -8.71 14.52
C GLY A 132 -0.29 -7.46 15.17
N ALA A 133 -0.91 -6.55 14.43
CA ALA A 133 -1.57 -5.36 14.97
C ALA A 133 -2.96 -5.69 15.56
N ALA A 134 -3.56 -4.74 16.28
CA ALA A 134 -4.87 -4.91 16.91
C ALA A 134 -6.00 -5.15 15.88
N SER A 135 -5.89 -4.57 14.68
CA SER A 135 -6.79 -4.75 13.54
C SER A 135 -6.09 -4.42 12.23
N ASP A 136 -6.69 -4.74 11.09
CA ASP A 136 -6.15 -4.36 9.78
C ASP A 136 -6.08 -2.84 9.60
N GLU A 137 -7.02 -2.09 10.17
CA GLU A 137 -7.01 -0.63 10.17
C GLU A 137 -5.83 -0.08 10.99
N SER A 138 -5.61 -0.61 12.20
CA SER A 138 -4.45 -0.29 13.03
C SER A 138 -3.14 -0.63 12.30
N ALA A 139 -3.05 -1.79 11.65
CA ALA A 139 -1.90 -2.19 10.86
C ALA A 139 -1.62 -1.19 9.70
N ARG A 140 -2.68 -0.74 9.01
CA ARG A 140 -2.57 0.25 7.94
C ARG A 140 -2.08 1.60 8.48
N THR A 141 -2.64 2.08 9.59
CA THR A 141 -2.22 3.33 10.24
C THR A 141 -0.74 3.29 10.62
N ILE A 142 -0.30 2.20 11.25
CA ILE A 142 1.13 1.98 11.57
C ILE A 142 1.98 1.95 10.30
N GLY A 143 1.55 1.22 9.28
CA GLY A 143 2.25 1.12 8.00
C GLY A 143 2.44 2.48 7.34
N LEU A 144 1.40 3.32 7.32
CA LEU A 144 1.46 4.69 6.80
C LEU A 144 2.36 5.59 7.66
N ALA A 145 2.36 5.45 8.98
CA ALA A 145 3.26 6.20 9.84
C ALA A 145 4.74 5.88 9.57
N VAL A 146 5.06 4.62 9.26
CA VAL A 146 6.41 4.21 8.84
C VAL A 146 6.72 4.74 7.44
N ALA A 147 5.79 4.58 6.48
CA ALA A 147 5.92 5.01 5.09
C ALA A 147 6.09 6.53 4.93
N ASN A 148 5.43 7.32 5.78
CA ASN A 148 5.50 8.78 5.79
C ASN A 148 6.65 9.34 6.64
N SER A 149 7.48 8.49 7.26
CA SER A 149 8.58 8.97 8.09
C SER A 149 9.77 9.43 7.23
N PRO A 150 10.11 10.74 7.21
CA PRO A 150 11.29 11.20 6.48
C PRO A 150 12.57 10.52 6.93
N LEU A 151 12.70 10.19 8.23
CA LEU A 151 13.86 9.51 8.78
C LEU A 151 13.97 8.06 8.27
N VAL A 152 12.85 7.35 8.11
CA VAL A 152 12.85 6.00 7.53
C VAL A 152 13.17 6.08 6.03
N LYS A 153 12.50 6.97 5.29
CA LYS A 153 12.68 7.11 3.84
C LYS A 153 14.11 7.53 3.48
N THR A 154 14.73 8.42 4.25
CA THR A 154 16.13 8.84 4.06
C THR A 154 17.13 7.75 4.46
N ALA A 155 16.83 6.91 5.46
CA ALA A 155 17.65 5.75 5.78
C ALA A 155 17.68 4.76 4.60
N VAL A 156 16.51 4.46 4.02
CA VAL A 156 16.43 3.60 2.82
C VAL A 156 17.18 4.22 1.63
N ALA A 157 17.05 5.54 1.42
CA ALA A 157 17.80 6.26 0.39
C ALA A 157 19.32 6.15 0.57
N GLY A 158 19.78 6.11 1.83
CA GLY A 158 21.20 5.94 2.22
C GLY A 158 21.62 4.48 2.42
N GLU A 159 20.75 3.51 2.11
CA GLU A 159 21.01 2.07 2.26
C GLU A 159 21.33 1.65 3.71
N ASP A 160 20.76 2.39 4.69
CA ASP A 160 20.91 2.16 6.13
C ASP A 160 19.71 1.37 6.70
N ALA A 161 19.97 0.17 7.21
CA ALA A 161 18.99 -0.69 7.90
C ALA A 161 18.63 -0.17 9.30
N ASN A 162 18.20 1.08 9.40
CA ASN A 162 17.96 1.74 10.67
C ASN A 162 16.63 1.33 11.31
N TRP A 163 16.60 0.14 11.90
CA TRP A 163 15.40 -0.36 12.58
C TRP A 163 14.94 0.55 13.73
N GLY A 164 15.84 1.31 14.36
CA GLY A 164 15.49 2.30 15.40
C GLY A 164 14.58 3.40 14.87
N ARG A 165 14.76 3.86 13.62
CA ARG A 165 13.87 4.82 12.96
C ARG A 165 12.49 4.22 12.68
N VAL A 166 12.43 2.92 12.39
CA VAL A 166 11.13 2.20 12.24
C VAL A 166 10.42 2.12 13.58
N VAL A 167 11.11 1.77 14.69
CA VAL A 167 10.54 1.79 16.05
C VAL A 167 9.94 3.16 16.39
N MET A 168 10.68 4.24 16.12
CA MET A 168 10.21 5.61 16.35
C MET A 168 8.95 5.90 15.53
N ALA A 169 8.90 5.48 14.27
CA ALA A 169 7.75 5.69 13.40
C ALA A 169 6.51 4.91 13.88
N VAL A 170 6.68 3.66 14.35
CA VAL A 170 5.61 2.87 15.00
C VAL A 170 5.11 3.58 16.25
N GLY A 171 6.01 4.04 17.12
CA GLY A 171 5.65 4.70 18.39
C GLY A 171 4.84 5.99 18.21
N LYS A 172 5.02 6.72 17.10
CA LYS A 172 4.25 7.94 16.82
C LYS A 172 2.93 7.70 16.08
N ALA A 173 2.62 6.47 15.68
CA ALA A 173 1.41 6.15 14.90
C ALA A 173 0.10 6.38 15.68
N GLY A 174 0.16 6.46 17.02
CA GLY A 174 -1.02 6.61 17.87
C GLY A 174 -1.83 5.32 18.05
N GLU A 175 -1.31 4.21 17.56
CA GLU A 175 -1.94 2.89 17.62
C GLU A 175 -1.35 2.04 18.76
N PRO A 176 -2.12 1.04 19.26
CA PRO A 176 -1.61 0.11 20.26
C PRO A 176 -0.35 -0.60 19.74
N ALA A 177 0.73 -0.51 20.52
CA ALA A 177 1.98 -1.21 20.25
C ALA A 177 2.71 -1.47 21.58
N ASP A 178 3.37 -2.64 21.67
CA ASP A 178 4.21 -3.00 22.81
C ASP A 178 5.66 -3.13 22.32
N ARG A 179 6.55 -2.29 22.87
CA ARG A 179 7.95 -2.28 22.49
C ARG A 179 8.60 -3.66 22.64
N ASP A 180 8.26 -4.39 23.70
CA ASP A 180 8.90 -5.66 24.04
C ASP A 180 8.37 -6.84 23.19
N ARG A 181 7.35 -6.61 22.37
CA ARG A 181 6.80 -7.57 21.38
C ARG A 181 7.17 -7.23 19.95
N LEU A 182 7.57 -5.96 19.70
CA LEU A 182 7.84 -5.44 18.36
C LEU A 182 9.02 -6.16 17.70
N SER A 183 8.83 -6.61 16.47
CA SER A 183 9.90 -7.17 15.63
C SER A 183 10.00 -6.42 14.31
N ILE A 184 11.24 -6.17 13.84
CA ILE A 184 11.52 -5.40 12.62
C ILE A 184 12.56 -6.14 11.79
N GLY A 185 12.25 -6.26 10.49
CA GLY A 185 13.13 -6.91 9.53
C GLY A 185 13.18 -6.19 8.19
N PHE A 186 14.18 -6.53 7.39
CA PHE A 186 14.41 -6.02 6.03
C PHE A 186 14.73 -7.18 5.10
N GLY A 187 14.03 -7.27 3.96
CA GLY A 187 14.29 -8.31 2.96
C GLY A 187 14.23 -9.75 3.49
N GLY A 188 13.29 -10.03 4.42
CA GLY A 188 13.14 -11.33 5.04
C GLY A 188 14.08 -11.62 6.22
N VAL A 189 14.99 -10.70 6.56
CA VAL A 189 15.93 -10.85 7.68
C VAL A 189 15.49 -9.97 8.86
N TRP A 190 15.30 -10.56 10.03
CA TRP A 190 14.94 -9.84 11.25
C TRP A 190 16.18 -9.17 11.86
N ALA A 191 16.17 -7.84 11.96
CA ALA A 191 17.20 -7.07 12.65
C ALA A 191 16.90 -6.96 14.16
N ALA A 192 15.61 -6.88 14.53
CA ALA A 192 15.18 -6.89 15.92
C ALA A 192 13.99 -7.85 16.08
N ARG A 193 13.92 -8.55 17.21
CA ARG A 193 12.79 -9.38 17.59
C ARG A 193 12.44 -9.15 19.05
N GLN A 194 11.14 -9.09 19.34
CA GLN A 194 10.63 -8.93 20.71
C GLN A 194 11.36 -7.79 21.46
N GLY A 195 11.47 -6.64 20.81
CA GLY A 195 12.07 -5.43 21.36
C GLY A 195 13.59 -5.43 21.49
N GLN A 196 14.28 -6.49 21.09
CA GLN A 196 15.73 -6.66 21.24
C GLN A 196 16.43 -6.88 19.90
N PRO A 197 17.67 -6.38 19.72
CA PRO A 197 18.50 -6.76 18.58
C PRO A 197 18.64 -8.28 18.48
N VAL A 198 18.60 -8.84 17.28
CA VAL A 198 18.79 -10.28 17.07
C VAL A 198 20.24 -10.65 17.37
N ALA A 199 20.45 -11.62 18.25
CA ALA A 199 21.80 -12.12 18.55
C ALA A 199 22.41 -12.77 17.31
N GLY A 200 23.65 -12.38 16.97
CA GLY A 200 24.34 -12.88 15.76
C GLY A 200 23.74 -12.35 14.45
N TYR A 201 23.06 -11.22 14.51
CA TYR A 201 22.54 -10.56 13.29
C TYR A 201 23.63 -10.38 12.24
N ASP A 202 23.38 -10.93 11.05
CA ASP A 202 24.23 -10.73 9.88
C ASP A 202 23.67 -9.58 9.05
N GLU A 203 24.42 -8.51 8.96
CA GLU A 203 24.05 -7.32 8.19
C GLU A 203 24.21 -7.49 6.68
N ALA A 204 25.05 -8.42 6.24
CA ALA A 204 25.41 -8.53 4.82
C ALA A 204 24.21 -8.79 3.89
N PRO A 205 23.27 -9.71 4.19
CA PRO A 205 22.07 -9.91 3.37
C PRO A 205 21.18 -8.66 3.34
N VAL A 206 21.07 -7.94 4.45
CA VAL A 206 20.24 -6.73 4.57
C VAL A 206 20.87 -5.59 3.77
N ALA A 207 22.18 -5.40 3.87
CA ALA A 207 22.91 -4.42 3.07
C ALA A 207 22.79 -4.72 1.55
N ALA A 208 22.83 -5.99 1.17
CA ALA A 208 22.59 -6.41 -0.21
C ALA A 208 21.14 -6.10 -0.66
N HIS A 209 20.14 -6.36 0.18
CA HIS A 209 18.74 -6.04 -0.09
C HIS A 209 18.52 -4.52 -0.26
N LEU A 210 19.10 -3.71 0.61
CA LEU A 210 18.94 -2.25 0.59
C LEU A 210 19.60 -1.57 -0.63
N LYS A 211 20.52 -2.25 -1.33
CA LYS A 211 21.09 -1.78 -2.60
C LYS A 211 20.14 -1.96 -3.79
N GLY A 212 19.13 -2.80 -3.65
CA GLY A 212 18.11 -3.00 -4.68
C GLY A 212 17.19 -1.79 -4.84
N ASP A 213 16.29 -1.88 -5.80
CA ASP A 213 15.24 -0.89 -6.11
C ASP A 213 13.87 -1.27 -5.49
N GLU A 214 13.75 -2.49 -4.95
CA GLU A 214 12.57 -2.97 -4.22
C GLU A 214 12.95 -3.34 -2.78
N ILE A 215 12.50 -2.55 -1.84
CA ILE A 215 12.85 -2.70 -0.43
C ILE A 215 11.63 -3.16 0.37
N GLU A 216 11.77 -4.27 1.09
CA GLU A 216 10.76 -4.72 2.05
C GLU A 216 11.19 -4.36 3.48
N ILE A 217 10.28 -3.71 4.22
CA ILE A 217 10.35 -3.48 5.66
C ILE A 217 9.23 -4.29 6.31
N ALA A 218 9.57 -5.29 7.11
CA ALA A 218 8.63 -6.09 7.88
C ALA A 218 8.53 -5.54 9.31
N VAL A 219 7.30 -5.34 9.79
CA VAL A 219 6.99 -4.86 11.15
C VAL A 219 5.96 -5.80 11.75
N ASP A 220 6.33 -6.55 12.78
CA ASP A 220 5.41 -7.39 13.53
C ASP A 220 5.16 -6.75 14.91
N ILE A 221 3.92 -6.35 15.16
CA ILE A 221 3.50 -5.69 16.42
C ILE A 221 3.30 -6.69 17.54
N GLY A 222 2.91 -7.92 17.23
CA GLY A 222 2.83 -9.04 18.19
C GLY A 222 1.69 -8.97 19.21
N ILE A 223 0.62 -8.18 18.97
CA ILE A 223 -0.50 -8.01 19.91
C ILE A 223 -1.84 -8.51 19.39
N GLY A 224 -1.96 -8.84 18.11
CA GLY A 224 -3.20 -9.30 17.49
C GLY A 224 -2.95 -9.98 16.15
N ASP A 225 -4.01 -10.03 15.30
CA ASP A 225 -3.97 -10.69 14.00
C ASP A 225 -4.07 -9.71 12.81
N GLY A 226 -4.17 -8.40 13.11
CA GLY A 226 -4.30 -7.36 12.10
C GLY A 226 -3.08 -7.28 11.20
N ARG A 227 -3.33 -7.05 9.90
CA ARG A 227 -2.29 -6.99 8.87
C ARG A 227 -2.60 -5.95 7.82
N ALA A 228 -1.57 -5.31 7.30
CA ALA A 228 -1.66 -4.42 6.16
C ALA A 228 -0.36 -4.39 5.37
N GLN A 229 -0.45 -3.92 4.14
CA GLN A 229 0.70 -3.63 3.29
C GLN A 229 0.56 -2.22 2.74
N VAL A 230 1.60 -1.42 2.89
CA VAL A 230 1.66 -0.03 2.43
C VAL A 230 2.88 0.15 1.54
N TRP A 231 2.74 0.96 0.50
CA TRP A 231 3.84 1.25 -0.42
C TRP A 231 4.21 2.72 -0.38
N THR A 232 5.50 2.99 -0.42
CA THR A 232 6.09 4.33 -0.52
C THR A 232 7.39 4.27 -1.31
N CYS A 233 8.02 5.42 -1.53
CA CYS A 233 9.34 5.52 -2.12
C CYS A 233 10.36 6.07 -1.12
N ASP A 234 11.63 5.98 -1.46
CA ASP A 234 12.71 6.64 -0.71
C ASP A 234 12.62 8.18 -0.83
N LEU A 235 13.25 8.89 0.10
CA LEU A 235 13.34 10.35 0.08
C LEU A 235 14.78 10.77 -0.21
N THR A 236 14.98 11.33 -1.41
CA THR A 236 16.28 11.74 -1.92
C THR A 236 16.39 13.26 -2.05
N GLN A 237 17.57 13.76 -2.35
CA GLN A 237 17.76 15.16 -2.72
C GLN A 237 17.00 15.55 -4.01
N GLY A 238 16.67 14.58 -4.86
CA GLY A 238 15.86 14.80 -6.06
C GLY A 238 14.47 15.35 -5.75
N TYR A 239 13.82 14.88 -4.66
CA TYR A 239 12.55 15.43 -4.21
C TYR A 239 12.66 16.93 -3.88
N ILE A 240 13.71 17.32 -3.13
CA ILE A 240 13.93 18.72 -2.76
C ILE A 240 14.20 19.56 -4.01
N ALA A 241 15.06 19.08 -4.92
CA ALA A 241 15.40 19.83 -6.12
C ALA A 241 14.17 20.10 -7.01
N ILE A 242 13.32 19.08 -7.21
CA ILE A 242 12.08 19.22 -8.02
C ILE A 242 11.13 20.21 -7.36
N ASN A 243 10.84 20.05 -6.07
CA ASN A 243 9.83 20.84 -5.39
C ASN A 243 10.30 22.26 -5.02
N ALA A 244 11.60 22.49 -4.84
CA ALA A 244 12.15 23.83 -4.60
C ALA A 244 12.11 24.73 -5.84
N ASP A 245 12.16 24.15 -7.04
CA ASP A 245 12.10 24.89 -8.29
C ASP A 245 10.67 25.04 -8.86
N TYR A 246 9.70 24.33 -8.26
CA TYR A 246 8.31 24.40 -8.69
C TYR A 246 7.72 25.76 -8.31
N ARG A 247 7.46 26.59 -9.33
CA ARG A 247 6.78 27.89 -9.20
C ARG A 247 5.41 27.78 -9.88
N SER A 248 4.36 27.87 -9.07
CA SER A 248 2.97 27.98 -9.55
C SER A 248 2.67 29.41 -10.02
#